data_91b6f77b6f4dab028743bfd7b125ecd0
#
_entry.id   91b6f77b6f4dab028743bfd7b125ecd0
#
_cell.length_a   1.000
_cell.length_b   1.000
_cell.length_c   1.000
_cell.angle_alpha   90.00
_cell.angle_beta   90.00
_cell.angle_gamma   90.00
#
_symmetry.space_group_name_H-M   'P 1'
#
loop_
_entity.id
_entity.type
_entity.pdbx_description
1 polymer ?
#
loop_
_entity_poly.entity_id
_entity_poly.type
_entity_poly.pdbx_seq_one_letter_code
_entity_poly.pdbx_strand_id
1 'polypeptide(L)'
;ERFFELLLEAGMDIRHVSHMRFAVIGQGTCDALRRWGIRADYMPDRYDGASLGRLLTEALKDGARILLARSSIGGAEIIRELEKNPALSYTDLAVYDTKFLEEQKPRLRSFMEDGGVTKVVFTSSSTVEGFVRLLGAFPYDRVKAVCIGSKTAWTAREAGMETVTAHNASMDELAECILKG
;
A
#
# COMPACT_ATOMS: atom_id res chain seq x y z
N GLU A 1 2.48 -12.13 1.40
CA GLU A 1 2.22 -13.36 2.18
C GLU A 1 1.01 -14.11 1.58
N ARG A 2 -0.19 -13.52 1.49
CA ARG A 2 -1.42 -14.20 1.08
C ARG A 2 -1.33 -14.95 -0.26
N PHE A 3 -0.61 -14.44 -1.24
CA PHE A 3 -0.39 -15.14 -2.52
C PHE A 3 0.25 -16.53 -2.32
N PHE A 4 1.28 -16.62 -1.48
CA PHE A 4 1.97 -17.90 -1.22
C PHE A 4 1.14 -18.84 -0.36
N GLU A 5 0.37 -18.31 0.58
CA GLU A 5 -0.61 -19.10 1.34
C GLU A 5 -1.63 -19.76 0.42
N LEU A 6 -2.18 -19.00 -0.54
CA LEU A 6 -3.11 -19.53 -1.54
C LEU A 6 -2.46 -20.58 -2.44
N LEU A 7 -1.18 -20.44 -2.79
CA LEU A 7 -0.44 -21.49 -3.52
C LEU A 7 -0.37 -22.78 -2.71
N LEU A 8 -0.03 -22.70 -1.42
CA LEU A 8 0.03 -23.85 -0.53
C LEU A 8 -1.34 -24.50 -0.34
N GLU A 9 -2.39 -23.70 -0.14
CA GLU A 9 -3.78 -24.17 -0.05
C GLU A 9 -4.22 -24.92 -1.33
N ALA A 10 -3.68 -24.52 -2.49
CA ALA A 10 -3.92 -25.18 -3.77
C ALA A 10 -3.00 -26.41 -4.02
N GLY A 11 -2.24 -26.85 -3.02
CA GLY A 11 -1.31 -27.98 -3.14
C GLY A 11 -0.05 -27.66 -3.94
N MET A 12 0.24 -26.39 -4.17
CA MET A 12 1.43 -25.89 -4.88
C MET A 12 2.44 -25.34 -3.88
N ASP A 13 3.70 -25.25 -4.30
CA ASP A 13 4.74 -24.60 -3.52
C ASP A 13 5.61 -23.66 -4.39
N ILE A 14 6.63 -23.06 -3.80
CA ILE A 14 7.50 -22.08 -4.45
C ILE A 14 8.15 -22.61 -5.74
N ARG A 15 8.35 -23.90 -5.89
CA ARG A 15 8.95 -24.51 -7.10
C ARG A 15 8.06 -24.32 -8.32
N HIS A 16 6.73 -24.24 -8.14
CA HIS A 16 5.77 -24.01 -9.21
C HIS A 16 5.87 -22.59 -9.79
N VAL A 17 6.40 -21.64 -9.05
CA VAL A 17 6.57 -20.24 -9.45
C VAL A 17 8.05 -19.85 -9.67
N SER A 18 8.95 -20.82 -9.68
CA SER A 18 10.42 -20.59 -9.86
C SER A 18 10.80 -19.95 -11.20
N HIS A 19 9.95 -20.07 -12.21
CA HIS A 19 10.12 -19.44 -13.53
C HIS A 19 9.61 -18.00 -13.59
N MET A 20 8.89 -17.53 -12.58
CA MET A 20 8.32 -16.19 -12.51
C MET A 20 9.35 -15.17 -12.02
N ARG A 21 9.17 -13.92 -12.47
CA ARG A 21 9.84 -12.75 -11.91
C ARG A 21 8.90 -12.01 -10.99
N PHE A 22 9.46 -11.46 -9.91
CA PHE A 22 8.68 -10.80 -8.87
C PHE A 22 8.92 -9.30 -8.88
N ALA A 23 7.83 -8.55 -8.96
CA ALA A 23 7.82 -7.11 -8.88
C ALA A 23 7.11 -6.65 -7.60
N VAL A 24 7.68 -5.67 -6.91
CA VAL A 24 7.13 -5.12 -5.66
C VAL A 24 7.11 -3.60 -5.69
N ILE A 25 6.14 -2.99 -5.01
CA ILE A 25 6.07 -1.53 -4.93
C ILE A 25 7.07 -0.98 -3.92
N GLY A 26 7.33 -1.68 -2.82
CA GLY A 26 8.16 -1.13 -1.76
C GLY A 26 8.78 -2.18 -0.85
N GLN A 27 9.61 -1.70 0.08
CA GLN A 27 10.48 -2.50 0.92
C GLN A 27 9.74 -3.56 1.76
N GLY A 28 8.59 -3.22 2.35
CA GLY A 28 7.81 -4.18 3.16
C GLY A 28 7.40 -5.43 2.38
N THR A 29 7.02 -5.28 1.09
CA THR A 29 6.72 -6.42 0.22
C THR A 29 7.99 -7.16 -0.21
N CYS A 30 9.09 -6.43 -0.43
CA CYS A 30 10.39 -7.02 -0.72
C CYS A 30 10.85 -7.94 0.43
N ASP A 31 10.72 -7.47 1.67
CA ASP A 31 11.10 -8.23 2.86
C ASP A 31 10.18 -9.44 3.09
N ALA A 32 8.88 -9.31 2.76
CA ALA A 32 7.95 -10.43 2.76
C ALA A 32 8.36 -11.52 1.74
N LEU A 33 8.79 -11.15 0.54
CA LEU A 33 9.34 -12.09 -0.45
C LEU A 33 10.60 -12.81 0.06
N ARG A 34 11.50 -12.07 0.72
CA ARG A 34 12.75 -12.65 1.29
C ARG A 34 12.48 -13.74 2.31
N ARG A 35 11.39 -13.66 3.09
CA ARG A 35 10.99 -14.73 4.03
C ARG A 35 10.63 -16.03 3.31
N TRP A 36 10.24 -15.95 2.05
CA TRP A 36 10.00 -17.10 1.18
C TRP A 36 11.24 -17.49 0.35
N GLY A 37 12.40 -16.89 0.63
CA GLY A 37 13.64 -17.15 -0.10
C GLY A 37 13.70 -16.51 -1.49
N ILE A 38 12.80 -15.56 -1.80
CA ILE A 38 12.71 -14.91 -3.10
C ILE A 38 13.27 -13.49 -3.01
N ARG A 39 13.99 -13.07 -4.04
CA ARG A 39 14.36 -11.67 -4.27
C ARG A 39 13.38 -11.05 -5.25
N ALA A 40 13.02 -9.77 -5.03
CA ALA A 40 12.31 -9.00 -6.04
C ALA A 40 13.25 -8.72 -7.22
N ASP A 41 12.76 -8.94 -8.45
CA ASP A 41 13.45 -8.60 -9.70
C ASP A 41 13.25 -7.13 -10.05
N TYR A 42 12.08 -6.57 -9.68
CA TYR A 42 11.71 -5.19 -9.97
C TYR A 42 11.18 -4.49 -8.73
N MET A 43 11.73 -3.33 -8.43
CA MET A 43 11.25 -2.42 -7.39
C MET A 43 11.54 -0.99 -7.85
N PRO A 44 10.54 -0.10 -7.91
CA PRO A 44 10.75 1.28 -8.34
C PRO A 44 11.41 2.11 -7.22
N ASP A 45 12.11 3.18 -7.58
CA ASP A 45 12.70 4.12 -6.62
C ASP A 45 11.62 4.85 -5.81
N ARG A 46 10.49 5.14 -6.44
CA ARG A 46 9.34 5.71 -5.79
C ARG A 46 8.27 4.62 -5.56
N TYR A 47 7.90 4.43 -4.29
CA TYR A 47 7.03 3.34 -3.84
C TYR A 47 5.55 3.61 -4.12
N ASP A 48 5.19 3.68 -5.40
CA ASP A 48 3.80 3.82 -5.85
C ASP A 48 3.51 2.96 -7.09
N GLY A 49 2.20 2.72 -7.33
CA GLY A 49 1.76 1.85 -8.42
C GLY A 49 2.08 2.40 -9.80
N ALA A 50 2.06 3.72 -9.99
CA ALA A 50 2.40 4.33 -11.27
C ALA A 50 3.89 4.14 -11.60
N SER A 51 4.76 4.31 -10.60
CA SER A 51 6.21 4.13 -10.79
C SER A 51 6.57 2.68 -11.09
N LEU A 52 5.91 1.70 -10.41
CA LEU A 52 6.09 0.29 -10.74
C LEU A 52 5.54 -0.02 -12.14
N GLY A 53 4.38 0.51 -12.51
CA GLY A 53 3.79 0.31 -13.82
C GLY A 53 4.72 0.80 -14.95
N ARG A 54 5.29 2.01 -14.82
CA ARG A 54 6.29 2.53 -15.78
C ARG A 54 7.53 1.64 -15.87
N LEU A 55 8.10 1.26 -14.71
CA LEU A 55 9.26 0.38 -14.68
C LEU A 55 9.00 -0.93 -15.42
N LEU A 56 7.85 -1.56 -15.20
CA LEU A 56 7.48 -2.81 -15.88
C LEU A 56 7.25 -2.61 -17.37
N THR A 57 6.61 -1.51 -17.77
CA THR A 57 6.36 -1.18 -19.18
C THR A 57 7.67 -0.99 -19.96
N GLU A 58 8.70 -0.45 -19.31
CA GLU A 58 10.02 -0.22 -19.91
C GLU A 58 10.91 -1.48 -19.88
N ALA A 59 10.83 -2.26 -18.79
CA ALA A 59 11.74 -3.39 -18.57
C ALA A 59 11.27 -4.71 -19.18
N LEU A 60 9.97 -4.89 -19.38
CA LEU A 60 9.43 -6.15 -19.88
C LEU A 60 9.41 -6.20 -21.40
N LYS A 61 9.67 -7.38 -21.94
CA LYS A 61 9.58 -7.64 -23.39
C LYS A 61 8.13 -7.79 -23.82
N ASP A 62 7.89 -7.54 -25.10
CA ASP A 62 6.61 -7.80 -25.75
C ASP A 62 6.14 -9.25 -25.53
N GLY A 63 4.84 -9.40 -25.29
CA GLY A 63 4.24 -10.69 -24.96
C GLY A 63 4.37 -11.12 -23.51
N ALA A 64 4.98 -10.30 -22.64
CA ALA A 64 5.03 -10.60 -21.22
C ALA A 64 3.63 -10.62 -20.59
N ARG A 65 3.43 -11.59 -19.69
CA ARG A 65 2.18 -11.79 -18.94
C ARG A 65 2.39 -11.42 -17.49
N ILE A 66 1.56 -10.53 -16.97
CA ILE A 66 1.69 -9.97 -15.61
C ILE A 66 0.50 -10.44 -14.77
N LEU A 67 0.76 -10.97 -13.58
CA LEU A 67 -0.25 -11.21 -12.55
C LEU A 67 -0.13 -10.13 -11.48
N LEU A 68 -1.17 -9.32 -11.33
CA LEU A 68 -1.29 -8.32 -10.28
C LEU A 68 -2.01 -8.95 -9.07
N ALA A 69 -1.26 -9.60 -8.18
CA ALA A 69 -1.79 -10.18 -6.96
C ALA A 69 -1.85 -9.10 -5.84
N ARG A 70 -3.03 -8.52 -5.61
CA ARG A 70 -3.18 -7.33 -4.76
C ARG A 70 -4.51 -7.27 -3.99
N SER A 71 -4.74 -6.23 -3.22
CA SER A 71 -6.02 -5.96 -2.56
C SER A 71 -7.13 -5.66 -3.59
N SER A 72 -8.36 -6.04 -3.28
CA SER A 72 -9.56 -5.70 -4.06
C SER A 72 -9.77 -4.18 -4.26
N ILE A 73 -9.28 -3.35 -3.33
CA ILE A 73 -9.32 -1.89 -3.42
C ILE A 73 -8.01 -1.27 -3.93
N GLY A 74 -7.16 -2.06 -4.58
CA GLY A 74 -5.90 -1.57 -5.15
C GLY A 74 -6.13 -0.45 -6.17
N GLY A 75 -5.32 0.62 -6.11
CA GLY A 75 -5.44 1.76 -7.02
C GLY A 75 -5.23 1.38 -8.50
N ALA A 76 -5.84 2.11 -9.40
CA ALA A 76 -5.77 1.85 -10.85
C ALA A 76 -4.49 2.37 -11.51
N GLU A 77 -3.58 3.01 -10.77
CA GLU A 77 -2.43 3.70 -11.35
C GLU A 77 -1.48 2.76 -12.09
N ILE A 78 -1.23 1.57 -11.53
CA ILE A 78 -0.38 0.55 -12.17
C ILE A 78 -1.01 0.05 -13.48
N ILE A 79 -2.32 -0.17 -13.49
CA ILE A 79 -3.06 -0.63 -14.67
C ILE A 79 -2.95 0.41 -15.78
N ARG A 80 -3.20 1.68 -15.48
CA ARG A 80 -3.10 2.78 -16.47
C ARG A 80 -1.72 2.87 -17.12
N GLU A 81 -0.66 2.55 -16.38
CA GLU A 81 0.69 2.54 -16.95
C GLU A 81 0.92 1.32 -17.83
N LEU A 82 0.45 0.13 -17.41
CA LEU A 82 0.59 -1.09 -18.21
C LEU A 82 -0.19 -1.03 -19.54
N GLU A 83 -1.37 -0.41 -19.53
CA GLU A 83 -2.23 -0.24 -20.72
C GLU A 83 -1.59 0.66 -21.79
N LYS A 84 -0.55 1.41 -21.46
CA LYS A 84 0.21 2.19 -22.45
C LYS A 84 1.04 1.31 -23.39
N ASN A 85 1.34 0.08 -22.99
CA ASN A 85 2.01 -0.91 -23.85
C ASN A 85 1.07 -2.07 -24.17
N PRO A 86 0.41 -2.06 -25.36
CA PRO A 86 -0.55 -3.09 -25.73
C PRO A 86 0.08 -4.47 -26.01
N ALA A 87 1.42 -4.55 -26.06
CA ALA A 87 2.13 -5.83 -26.18
C ALA A 87 2.24 -6.57 -24.84
N LEU A 88 1.93 -5.91 -23.70
CA LEU A 88 1.84 -6.55 -22.40
C LEU A 88 0.41 -7.01 -22.14
N SER A 89 0.28 -8.13 -21.44
CA SER A 89 -1.01 -8.60 -20.92
C SER A 89 -0.96 -8.70 -19.41
N TYR A 90 -2.07 -8.39 -18.73
CA TYR A 90 -2.15 -8.52 -17.29
C TYR A 90 -3.45 -9.19 -16.84
N THR A 91 -3.37 -9.84 -15.68
CA THR A 91 -4.53 -10.35 -14.93
C THR A 91 -4.52 -9.67 -13.58
N ASP A 92 -5.59 -8.95 -13.24
CA ASP A 92 -5.77 -8.33 -11.94
C ASP A 92 -6.49 -9.30 -11.00
N LEU A 93 -5.81 -9.80 -9.99
CA LEU A 93 -6.31 -10.79 -9.06
C LEU A 93 -6.35 -10.23 -7.64
N ALA A 94 -7.56 -10.05 -7.12
CA ALA A 94 -7.76 -9.75 -5.71
C ALA A 94 -7.44 -10.99 -4.86
N VAL A 95 -6.35 -10.96 -4.12
CA VAL A 95 -5.92 -12.05 -3.21
C VAL A 95 -6.33 -11.81 -1.76
N TYR A 96 -6.80 -10.62 -1.43
CA TYR A 96 -7.40 -10.26 -0.14
C TYR A 96 -8.30 -9.03 -0.26
N ASP A 97 -9.26 -8.94 0.68
CA ASP A 97 -10.13 -7.77 0.81
C ASP A 97 -9.67 -6.87 1.96
N THR A 98 -9.72 -5.56 1.73
CA THR A 98 -9.58 -4.59 2.80
C THR A 98 -10.96 -4.21 3.31
N LYS A 99 -11.21 -4.48 4.60
CA LYS A 99 -12.49 -4.17 5.26
C LYS A 99 -12.29 -3.06 6.28
N PHE A 100 -13.23 -2.14 6.33
CA PHE A 100 -13.29 -1.12 7.38
C PHE A 100 -14.03 -1.72 8.60
N LEU A 101 -13.43 -1.60 9.78
CA LEU A 101 -13.96 -2.18 11.01
C LEU A 101 -14.98 -1.23 11.64
N GLU A 102 -16.20 -1.21 11.10
CA GLU A 102 -17.28 -0.31 11.54
C GLU A 102 -17.61 -0.46 13.05
N GLU A 103 -17.41 -1.63 13.62
CA GLU A 103 -17.56 -1.89 15.05
C GLU A 103 -16.57 -1.13 15.93
N GLN A 104 -15.45 -0.66 15.38
CA GLN A 104 -14.45 0.16 16.08
C GLN A 104 -14.80 1.65 16.12
N LYS A 105 -15.83 2.07 15.40
CA LYS A 105 -16.26 3.48 15.32
C LYS A 105 -16.49 4.14 16.68
N PRO A 106 -17.23 3.54 17.63
CA PRO A 106 -17.44 4.16 18.94
C PRO A 106 -16.15 4.37 19.71
N ARG A 107 -15.26 3.38 19.66
CA ARG A 107 -13.96 3.42 20.34
C ARG A 107 -13.05 4.49 19.74
N LEU A 108 -12.96 4.54 18.41
CA LEU A 108 -12.18 5.54 17.70
C LEU A 108 -12.68 6.94 18.03
N ARG A 109 -13.99 7.13 18.03
CA ARG A 109 -14.63 8.41 18.35
C ARG A 109 -14.31 8.89 19.75
N SER A 110 -14.44 8.02 20.76
CA SER A 110 -14.06 8.33 22.15
C SER A 110 -12.60 8.80 22.23
N PHE A 111 -11.66 8.07 21.63
CA PHE A 111 -10.25 8.48 21.63
C PHE A 111 -10.01 9.87 21.03
N MET A 112 -10.74 10.20 19.99
CA MET A 112 -10.55 11.49 19.29
C MET A 112 -11.27 12.64 19.99
N GLU A 113 -12.41 12.39 20.63
CA GLU A 113 -13.21 13.39 21.36
C GLU A 113 -12.61 13.74 22.72
N ASP A 114 -11.94 12.80 23.38
CA ASP A 114 -11.26 13.02 24.68
C ASP A 114 -10.07 14.01 24.60
N GLY A 115 -9.70 14.44 23.37
CA GLY A 115 -8.69 15.49 23.14
C GLY A 115 -7.24 15.07 23.43
N GLY A 116 -7.01 13.81 23.82
CA GLY A 116 -5.67 13.28 24.12
C GLY A 116 -4.85 12.93 22.87
N VAL A 117 -5.52 12.73 21.72
CA VAL A 117 -4.87 12.35 20.47
C VAL A 117 -4.70 13.58 19.59
N THR A 118 -3.47 14.00 19.41
CA THR A 118 -3.11 15.13 18.52
C THR A 118 -2.40 14.69 17.25
N LYS A 119 -1.83 13.47 17.23
CA LYS A 119 -1.12 12.90 16.09
C LYS A 119 -1.66 11.52 15.77
N VAL A 120 -1.86 11.25 14.49
CA VAL A 120 -2.29 9.93 13.99
C VAL A 120 -1.30 9.47 12.93
N VAL A 121 -0.84 8.23 13.05
CA VAL A 121 0.10 7.63 12.11
C VAL A 121 -0.65 6.84 11.04
N PHE A 122 -0.36 7.14 9.78
CA PHE A 122 -0.95 6.46 8.63
C PHE A 122 0.13 5.78 7.78
N THR A 123 0.02 4.47 7.66
CA THR A 123 0.93 3.62 6.87
C THR A 123 0.45 3.37 5.44
N SER A 124 -0.74 3.86 5.07
CA SER A 124 -1.29 3.78 3.71
C SER A 124 -2.45 4.76 3.53
N SER A 125 -2.79 5.07 2.26
CA SER A 125 -3.98 5.88 1.95
C SER A 125 -5.27 5.22 2.43
N SER A 126 -5.37 3.89 2.34
CA SER A 126 -6.56 3.16 2.81
C SER A 126 -6.78 3.25 4.33
N THR A 127 -5.72 3.43 5.12
CA THR A 127 -5.88 3.69 6.56
C THR A 127 -6.41 5.10 6.84
N VAL A 128 -6.04 6.09 6.03
CA VAL A 128 -6.64 7.43 6.08
C VAL A 128 -8.12 7.37 5.72
N GLU A 129 -8.45 6.72 4.62
CA GLU A 129 -9.83 6.54 4.15
C GLU A 129 -10.71 5.85 5.21
N GLY A 130 -10.18 4.79 5.83
CA GLY A 130 -10.85 4.09 6.93
C GLY A 130 -11.09 4.99 8.14
N PHE A 131 -10.08 5.76 8.54
CA PHE A 131 -10.15 6.71 9.65
C PHE A 131 -11.24 7.78 9.41
N VAL A 132 -11.23 8.39 8.21
CA VAL A 132 -12.21 9.42 7.82
C VAL A 132 -13.61 8.81 7.73
N ARG A 133 -13.76 7.64 7.12
CA ARG A 133 -15.03 6.94 7.02
C ARG A 133 -15.62 6.61 8.40
N LEU A 134 -14.82 6.12 9.32
CA LEU A 134 -15.27 5.75 10.67
C LEU A 134 -15.66 6.99 11.51
N LEU A 135 -14.89 8.07 11.44
CA LEU A 135 -15.20 9.29 12.21
C LEU A 135 -16.35 10.09 11.60
N GLY A 136 -16.47 10.11 10.27
CA GLY A 136 -17.46 10.94 9.58
C GLY A 136 -17.19 12.43 9.76
N ALA A 137 -18.20 13.20 10.18
CA ALA A 137 -18.04 14.62 10.48
C ALA A 137 -17.18 14.81 11.74
N PHE A 138 -15.96 15.31 11.53
CA PHE A 138 -14.96 15.54 12.58
C PHE A 138 -14.06 16.73 12.18
N PRO A 139 -13.57 17.55 13.14
CA PRO A 139 -12.66 18.66 12.84
C PRO A 139 -11.24 18.14 12.59
N TYR A 140 -10.96 17.68 11.37
CA TYR A 140 -9.70 17.06 10.96
C TYR A 140 -8.50 18.00 11.02
N ASP A 141 -8.70 19.31 11.00
CA ASP A 141 -7.70 20.36 11.19
C ASP A 141 -6.99 20.31 12.56
N ARG A 142 -7.61 19.62 13.53
CA ARG A 142 -7.01 19.39 14.86
C ARG A 142 -6.06 18.19 14.89
N VAL A 143 -5.99 17.42 13.82
CA VAL A 143 -5.22 16.18 13.76
C VAL A 143 -4.00 16.37 12.87
N LYS A 144 -2.81 16.10 13.42
CA LYS A 144 -1.59 16.01 12.65
C LYS A 144 -1.39 14.58 12.15
N ALA A 145 -1.47 14.39 10.86
CA ALA A 145 -1.28 13.10 10.20
C ALA A 145 0.22 12.86 9.93
N VAL A 146 0.81 11.86 10.58
CA VAL A 146 2.17 11.39 10.30
C VAL A 146 2.09 10.27 9.27
N CYS A 147 2.53 10.54 8.04
CA CYS A 147 2.29 9.70 6.88
C CYS A 147 3.58 9.02 6.41
N ILE A 148 3.47 7.73 6.06
CA ILE A 148 4.60 6.93 5.58
C ILE A 148 5.15 7.40 4.22
N GLY A 149 4.35 8.09 3.43
CA GLY A 149 4.75 8.56 2.11
C GLY A 149 3.79 9.58 1.52
N SER A 150 4.19 10.17 0.39
CA SER A 150 3.52 11.29 -0.26
C SER A 150 2.06 11.01 -0.66
N LYS A 151 1.74 9.80 -1.12
CA LYS A 151 0.36 9.41 -1.48
C LYS A 151 -0.55 9.41 -0.26
N THR A 152 -0.08 8.85 0.87
CA THR A 152 -0.81 8.84 2.14
C THR A 152 -1.02 10.25 2.67
N ALA A 153 0.03 11.10 2.60
CA ALA A 153 -0.04 12.50 3.01
C ALA A 153 -1.01 13.31 2.14
N TRP A 154 -1.05 13.05 0.84
CA TRP A 154 -2.03 13.68 -0.05
C TRP A 154 -3.45 13.34 0.37
N THR A 155 -3.77 12.06 0.60
CA THR A 155 -5.09 11.61 1.05
C THR A 155 -5.48 12.25 2.38
N ALA A 156 -4.54 12.40 3.32
CA ALA A 156 -4.79 13.03 4.62
C ALA A 156 -5.07 14.55 4.49
N ARG A 157 -4.35 15.25 3.60
CA ARG A 157 -4.61 16.67 3.30
C ARG A 157 -5.97 16.91 2.66
N GLU A 158 -6.39 16.06 1.72
CA GLU A 158 -7.72 16.14 1.12
C GLU A 158 -8.83 15.97 2.18
N ALA A 159 -8.55 15.24 3.25
CA ALA A 159 -9.45 15.12 4.40
C ALA A 159 -9.38 16.30 5.39
N GLY A 160 -8.51 17.29 5.16
CA GLY A 160 -8.37 18.49 6.00
C GLY A 160 -7.36 18.38 7.13
N MET A 161 -6.50 17.35 7.16
CA MET A 161 -5.48 17.17 8.19
C MET A 161 -4.19 17.93 7.87
N GLU A 162 -3.50 18.43 8.88
CA GLU A 162 -2.09 18.83 8.77
C GLU A 162 -1.23 17.57 8.62
N THR A 163 -0.23 17.59 7.72
CA THR A 163 0.56 16.38 7.44
C THR A 163 2.05 16.55 7.64
N VAL A 164 2.67 15.53 8.22
CA VAL A 164 4.12 15.30 8.20
C VAL A 164 4.36 14.00 7.44
N THR A 165 5.32 14.02 6.52
CA THR A 165 5.63 12.84 5.68
C THR A 165 7.02 12.34 6.03
N ALA A 166 7.16 11.04 6.26
CA ALA A 166 8.46 10.39 6.42
C ALA A 166 9.27 10.53 5.12
N HIS A 167 10.57 10.76 5.26
CA HIS A 167 11.48 10.94 4.13
C HIS A 167 11.64 9.64 3.35
N ASN A 168 11.84 8.53 4.06
CA ASN A 168 11.79 7.18 3.51
C ASN A 168 10.57 6.45 4.05
N ALA A 169 9.97 5.58 3.25
CA ALA A 169 8.78 4.82 3.63
C ALA A 169 9.15 3.66 4.60
N SER A 170 9.65 3.99 5.79
CA SER A 170 10.04 3.06 6.83
C SER A 170 9.35 3.37 8.17
N MET A 171 9.25 2.34 9.03
CA MET A 171 8.66 2.50 10.36
C MET A 171 9.56 3.32 11.29
N ASP A 172 10.87 3.25 11.12
CA ASP A 172 11.85 4.02 11.91
C ASP A 172 11.71 5.51 11.64
N GLU A 173 11.59 5.91 10.38
CA GLU A 173 11.35 7.30 10.00
C GLU A 173 9.99 7.83 10.48
N LEU A 174 8.95 6.98 10.45
CA LEU A 174 7.67 7.34 11.06
C LEU A 174 7.80 7.62 12.54
N ALA A 175 8.54 6.77 13.28
CA ALA A 175 8.80 6.97 14.70
C ALA A 175 9.55 8.28 14.95
N GLU A 176 10.57 8.60 14.14
CA GLU A 176 11.27 9.89 14.24
C GLU A 176 10.36 11.09 13.99
N CYS A 177 9.47 11.01 13.00
CA CYS A 177 8.50 12.07 12.71
C CYS A 177 7.52 12.31 13.87
N ILE A 178 7.16 11.25 14.62
CA ILE A 178 6.32 11.38 15.82
C ILE A 178 7.06 12.15 16.92
N LEU A 179 8.35 11.86 17.11
CA LEU A 179 9.16 12.44 18.19
C LEU A 179 9.58 13.89 17.92
N LYS A 180 9.84 14.24 16.66
CA LYS A 180 10.34 15.57 16.26
C LYS A 180 9.23 16.61 16.03
N GLY A 181 8.00 16.24 15.89
CA GLY A 181 6.84 17.12 15.61
C GLY A 181 5.85 17.15 16.75
#